data_d7b2eccd3a3d6c7d29d79563d0c2a167
#
_entry.id   d7b2eccd3a3d6c7d29d79563d0c2a167
#
_cell.length_a   1.000
_cell.length_b   1.000
_cell.length_c   1.000
_cell.angle_alpha   90.00
_cell.angle_beta   90.00
_cell.angle_gamma   90.00
#
_symmetry.space_group_name_H-M   'P 1'
#
loop_
_entity.id
_entity.type
_entity.pdbx_description
1 polymer ?
#
loop_
_entity_poly.entity_id
_entity_poly.type
_entity_poly.pdbx_seq_one_letter_code
_entity_poly.pdbx_strand_id
1 'polypeptide(L)'
;ASWTADMVNLTYAGFANLVYDIGKVLSGDGKLFQVQFTKLGDSPLKGYASTDNQKTAVDSLWAVTSAPQDISPAMMEFLNAEGNAQAAGDTGTIQSALSSYAGSGITALHSAQKGALKDQVLHLRNRVAQMGASLQYVNDDLPRFNAWIEGEGGYRRLDDRTDESGYKLSTWGGTFGFDVTCSDSFVWGAAFSASYGDLDAYMANGDLDSYYGNLFFRIQSGRWAHNIILTCGWNDASLDRTAGIP
;
A
#
# COMPACT_ATOMS: atom_id res chain seq x y z
N ALA A 1 22.94 -55.11 -16.68
CA ALA A 1 22.79 -53.73 -17.15
C ALA A 1 23.12 -52.80 -16.01
N SER A 2 24.07 -51.89 -16.19
CA SER A 2 24.39 -50.82 -15.24
C SER A 2 23.58 -49.57 -15.55
N TRP A 3 23.04 -48.91 -14.56
CA TRP A 3 22.36 -47.64 -14.71
C TRP A 3 23.40 -46.50 -14.71
N THR A 4 23.16 -45.44 -15.51
CA THR A 4 23.91 -44.20 -15.37
C THR A 4 22.99 -43.12 -14.79
N ALA A 5 23.55 -42.12 -14.11
CA ALA A 5 22.78 -41.02 -13.53
C ALA A 5 21.91 -40.30 -14.55
N ASP A 6 22.34 -40.26 -15.82
CA ASP A 6 21.64 -39.61 -16.93
C ASP A 6 20.41 -40.39 -17.43
N MET A 7 20.29 -41.67 -17.07
CA MET A 7 19.14 -42.49 -17.44
C MET A 7 17.91 -42.23 -16.59
N VAL A 8 18.07 -41.55 -15.44
CA VAL A 8 17.00 -41.25 -14.51
C VAL A 8 16.73 -39.77 -14.53
N ASN A 9 15.60 -39.38 -15.05
CA ASN A 9 15.13 -38.00 -14.98
C ASN A 9 14.27 -37.85 -13.74
N LEU A 10 14.77 -37.07 -12.76
CA LEU A 10 14.01 -36.70 -11.56
C LEU A 10 13.32 -35.38 -11.82
N THR A 11 12.00 -35.41 -11.79
CA THR A 11 11.18 -34.20 -11.79
C THR A 11 10.65 -33.97 -10.38
N TYR A 12 10.94 -32.82 -9.85
CA TYR A 12 10.42 -32.37 -8.58
C TYR A 12 9.94 -30.93 -8.74
N ALA A 13 8.96 -30.53 -7.96
CA ALA A 13 8.31 -29.26 -8.12
C ALA A 13 7.83 -28.72 -6.76
N GLY A 14 7.41 -27.45 -6.76
CA GLY A 14 6.79 -26.84 -5.62
C GLY A 14 7.77 -26.53 -4.49
N PHE A 15 7.29 -26.67 -3.27
CA PHE A 15 7.99 -26.30 -2.05
C PHE A 15 9.41 -26.90 -1.94
N ALA A 16 9.61 -28.12 -2.46
CA ALA A 16 10.92 -28.78 -2.43
C ALA A 16 12.03 -27.95 -3.10
N ASN A 17 11.70 -27.23 -4.17
CA ASN A 17 12.64 -26.37 -4.89
C ASN A 17 13.14 -25.18 -4.05
N LEU A 18 12.36 -24.75 -3.07
CA LEU A 18 12.71 -23.63 -2.20
C LEU A 18 13.60 -24.04 -1.01
N VAL A 19 13.63 -25.32 -0.67
CA VAL A 19 14.25 -25.79 0.58
C VAL A 19 15.42 -26.72 0.35
N TYR A 20 15.37 -27.52 -0.73
CA TYR A 20 16.34 -28.59 -0.96
C TYR A 20 16.99 -28.52 -2.34
N ASP A 21 18.28 -28.75 -2.36
CA ASP A 21 18.98 -29.22 -3.56
C ASP A 21 18.85 -30.73 -3.62
N ILE A 22 18.37 -31.25 -4.75
CA ILE A 22 18.07 -32.66 -4.92
C ILE A 22 19.06 -33.29 -5.88
N GLY A 23 19.96 -34.03 -5.33
CA GLY A 23 21.01 -34.76 -6.06
C GLY A 23 20.67 -36.20 -6.37
N LYS A 24 21.28 -36.73 -7.41
CA LYS A 24 21.26 -38.16 -7.76
C LYS A 24 22.60 -38.76 -7.42
N VAL A 25 22.58 -39.85 -6.67
CA VAL A 25 23.81 -40.59 -6.30
C VAL A 25 23.69 -42.02 -6.76
N LEU A 26 24.65 -42.47 -7.52
CA LEU A 26 24.81 -43.87 -7.87
C LEU A 26 25.91 -44.49 -7.01
N SER A 27 25.68 -45.73 -6.58
CA SER A 27 26.78 -46.53 -6.00
C SER A 27 27.91 -46.74 -7.04
N GLY A 28 29.14 -46.90 -6.55
CA GLY A 28 30.30 -47.08 -7.44
C GLY A 28 30.21 -48.30 -8.36
N ASP A 29 29.34 -49.28 -8.04
CA ASP A 29 29.06 -50.47 -8.87
C ASP A 29 27.87 -50.26 -9.81
N GLY A 30 27.21 -49.06 -9.79
CA GLY A 30 26.08 -48.74 -10.63
C GLY A 30 24.77 -49.49 -10.31
N LYS A 31 24.71 -50.19 -9.18
CA LYS A 31 23.57 -51.05 -8.80
C LYS A 31 22.56 -50.37 -7.88
N LEU A 32 23.00 -49.36 -7.15
CA LEU A 32 22.16 -48.62 -6.21
C LEU A 32 21.98 -47.19 -6.70
N PHE A 33 20.71 -46.78 -6.81
CA PHE A 33 20.33 -45.40 -7.06
C PHE A 33 19.80 -44.78 -5.76
N GLN A 34 20.33 -43.62 -5.39
CA GLN A 34 19.87 -42.85 -4.23
C GLN A 34 19.50 -41.44 -4.65
N VAL A 35 18.44 -40.91 -4.07
CA VAL A 35 18.10 -39.50 -4.13
C VAL A 35 18.57 -38.83 -2.87
N GLN A 36 19.46 -37.86 -3.01
CA GLN A 36 20.00 -37.12 -1.88
C GLN A 36 19.31 -35.75 -1.82
N PHE A 37 18.74 -35.45 -0.64
CA PHE A 37 18.17 -34.14 -0.35
C PHE A 37 19.17 -33.37 0.52
N THR A 38 19.65 -32.26 0.01
CA THR A 38 20.53 -31.36 0.76
C THR A 38 19.76 -30.05 1.01
N LYS A 39 19.54 -29.73 2.30
CA LYS A 39 18.90 -28.48 2.66
C LYS A 39 19.77 -27.31 2.21
N LEU A 40 19.17 -26.35 1.52
CA LEU A 40 19.82 -25.12 1.13
C LEU A 40 20.21 -24.30 2.37
N GLY A 41 21.34 -23.61 2.31
CA GLY A 41 21.83 -22.76 3.40
C GLY A 41 21.07 -21.45 3.51
N ASP A 42 20.40 -21.03 2.43
CA ASP A 42 19.66 -19.77 2.33
C ASP A 42 18.51 -19.90 1.34
N SER A 43 17.56 -18.98 1.39
CA SER A 43 16.42 -18.96 0.48
C SER A 43 16.84 -18.60 -0.95
N PRO A 44 16.50 -19.42 -1.95
CA PRO A 44 16.74 -19.07 -3.35
C PRO A 44 15.91 -17.86 -3.81
N LEU A 45 14.85 -17.49 -3.08
CA LEU A 45 14.03 -16.31 -3.37
C LEU A 45 14.75 -14.97 -3.12
N LYS A 46 15.87 -14.98 -2.35
CA LYS A 46 16.64 -13.75 -2.08
C LYS A 46 17.13 -13.05 -3.33
N GLY A 47 17.48 -13.80 -4.36
CA GLY A 47 17.92 -13.25 -5.64
C GLY A 47 16.84 -12.48 -6.40
N TYR A 48 15.57 -12.67 -6.06
CA TYR A 48 14.43 -12.01 -6.69
C TYR A 48 13.91 -10.81 -5.90
N ALA A 49 14.32 -10.66 -4.65
CA ALA A 49 13.88 -9.56 -3.79
C ALA A 49 14.62 -8.26 -4.15
N SER A 50 13.92 -7.29 -4.68
CA SER A 50 14.47 -6.00 -5.13
C SER A 50 14.36 -4.90 -4.07
N THR A 51 13.38 -4.99 -3.15
CA THR A 51 13.16 -4.01 -2.08
C THR A 51 13.50 -4.60 -0.71
N ASP A 52 13.74 -3.74 0.28
CA ASP A 52 14.02 -4.19 1.64
C ASP A 52 12.81 -4.88 2.29
N ASN A 53 11.60 -4.45 1.95
CA ASN A 53 10.37 -5.12 2.37
C ASN A 53 10.28 -6.54 1.80
N GLN A 54 10.60 -6.72 0.51
CA GLN A 54 10.65 -8.05 -0.11
C GLN A 54 11.73 -8.93 0.51
N LYS A 55 12.90 -8.40 0.82
CA LYS A 55 13.98 -9.15 1.52
C LYS A 55 13.51 -9.62 2.89
N THR A 56 12.87 -8.75 3.67
CA THR A 56 12.29 -9.12 4.97
C THR A 56 11.21 -10.19 4.82
N ALA A 57 10.37 -10.08 3.78
CA ALA A 57 9.36 -11.09 3.46
C ALA A 57 10.01 -12.45 3.14
N VAL A 58 11.08 -12.48 2.34
CA VAL A 58 11.84 -13.69 2.03
C VAL A 58 12.45 -14.32 3.28
N ASP A 59 13.05 -13.52 4.16
CA ASP A 59 13.61 -14.02 5.42
C ASP A 59 12.52 -14.62 6.33
N SER A 60 11.34 -14.01 6.36
CA SER A 60 10.18 -14.51 7.10
C SER A 60 9.66 -15.83 6.52
N LEU A 61 9.54 -15.92 5.20
CA LEU A 61 9.15 -17.15 4.49
C LEU A 61 10.17 -18.26 4.74
N TRP A 62 11.46 -17.93 4.68
CA TRP A 62 12.53 -18.89 4.96
C TRP A 62 12.49 -19.42 6.39
N ALA A 63 12.22 -18.57 7.38
CA ALA A 63 12.03 -18.99 8.76
C ALA A 63 10.89 -20.00 8.93
N VAL A 64 9.76 -19.78 8.24
CA VAL A 64 8.61 -20.70 8.23
C VAL A 64 9.00 -22.08 7.69
N THR A 65 9.86 -22.16 6.68
CA THR A 65 10.31 -23.45 6.12
C THR A 65 11.13 -24.29 7.10
N SER A 66 11.59 -23.71 8.21
CA SER A 66 12.32 -24.41 9.26
C SER A 66 11.41 -25.19 10.21
N ALA A 67 10.10 -24.90 10.21
CA ALA A 67 9.09 -25.60 11.02
C ALA A 67 7.89 -26.02 10.12
N PRO A 68 8.10 -26.92 9.16
CA PRO A 68 7.11 -27.24 8.13
C PRO A 68 5.83 -27.88 8.68
N GLN A 69 5.84 -28.46 9.87
CA GLN A 69 4.66 -29.01 10.52
C GLN A 69 3.64 -27.96 10.94
N ASP A 70 4.07 -26.71 11.07
CA ASP A 70 3.22 -25.59 11.52
C ASP A 70 2.72 -24.73 10.34
N ILE A 71 3.03 -25.14 9.11
CA ILE A 71 2.62 -24.39 7.91
C ILE A 71 1.16 -24.65 7.63
N SER A 72 0.36 -23.57 7.53
CA SER A 72 -1.04 -23.68 7.14
C SER A 72 -1.20 -24.18 5.69
N PRO A 73 -2.34 -24.83 5.34
CA PRO A 73 -2.57 -25.30 3.96
C PRO A 73 -2.44 -24.17 2.92
N ALA A 74 -2.96 -22.99 3.20
CA ALA A 74 -2.86 -21.84 2.30
C ALA A 74 -1.41 -21.36 2.11
N MET A 75 -0.60 -21.34 3.17
CA MET A 75 0.81 -21.01 3.08
C MET A 75 1.58 -22.10 2.32
N MET A 76 1.22 -23.36 2.48
CA MET A 76 1.83 -24.45 1.72
C MET A 76 1.53 -24.33 0.24
N GLU A 77 0.29 -23.98 -0.13
CA GLU A 77 -0.10 -23.72 -1.51
C GLU A 77 0.71 -22.57 -2.11
N PHE A 78 0.82 -21.46 -1.39
CA PHE A 78 1.67 -20.32 -1.77
C PHE A 78 3.13 -20.75 -2.01
N LEU A 79 3.75 -21.45 -1.08
CA LEU A 79 5.14 -21.91 -1.18
C LEU A 79 5.36 -22.90 -2.33
N ASN A 80 4.37 -23.77 -2.60
CA ASN A 80 4.43 -24.67 -3.75
C ASN A 80 4.38 -23.90 -5.08
N ALA A 81 3.53 -22.90 -5.17
CA ALA A 81 3.43 -22.07 -6.36
C ALA A 81 4.70 -21.25 -6.61
N GLU A 82 5.31 -20.68 -5.54
CA GLU A 82 6.61 -20.00 -5.61
C GLU A 82 7.73 -20.94 -6.06
N GLY A 83 7.78 -22.16 -5.53
CA GLY A 83 8.77 -23.15 -5.91
C GLY A 83 8.62 -23.59 -7.37
N ASN A 84 7.39 -23.67 -7.88
CA ASN A 84 7.13 -23.95 -9.30
C ASN A 84 7.57 -22.79 -10.18
N ALA A 85 7.25 -21.56 -9.81
CA ALA A 85 7.68 -20.35 -10.53
C ALA A 85 9.21 -20.24 -10.57
N GLN A 86 9.87 -20.53 -9.45
CA GLN A 86 11.33 -20.53 -9.35
C GLN A 86 11.95 -21.60 -10.27
N ALA A 87 11.40 -22.81 -10.28
CA ALA A 87 11.86 -23.88 -11.17
C ALA A 87 11.62 -23.54 -12.66
N ALA A 88 10.58 -22.79 -12.98
CA ALA A 88 10.29 -22.31 -14.32
C ALA A 88 11.13 -21.08 -14.73
N GLY A 89 11.83 -20.45 -13.80
CA GLY A 89 12.56 -19.18 -14.03
C GLY A 89 11.64 -17.97 -14.20
N ASP A 90 10.39 -18.05 -13.72
CA ASP A 90 9.39 -16.98 -13.84
C ASP A 90 9.62 -15.90 -12.77
N THR A 91 10.55 -15.01 -13.09
CA THR A 91 10.93 -13.87 -12.22
C THR A 91 9.75 -12.94 -11.94
N GLY A 92 8.87 -12.73 -12.92
CA GLY A 92 7.73 -11.81 -12.78
C GLY A 92 6.74 -12.31 -11.73
N THR A 93 6.36 -13.57 -11.80
CA THR A 93 5.48 -14.21 -10.83
C THR A 93 6.07 -14.19 -9.42
N ILE A 94 7.36 -14.53 -9.26
CA ILE A 94 8.03 -14.49 -7.95
C ILE A 94 8.04 -13.09 -7.35
N GLN A 95 8.43 -12.07 -8.11
CA GLN A 95 8.47 -10.69 -7.65
C GLN A 95 7.08 -10.19 -7.25
N SER A 96 6.06 -10.57 -8.02
CA SER A 96 4.66 -10.26 -7.75
C SER A 96 4.20 -10.82 -6.42
N ALA A 97 4.46 -12.09 -6.19
CA ALA A 97 4.06 -12.77 -4.97
C ALA A 97 4.83 -12.22 -3.75
N LEU A 98 6.13 -11.96 -3.87
CA LEU A 98 6.92 -11.32 -2.81
C LEU A 98 6.40 -9.92 -2.47
N SER A 99 6.00 -9.12 -3.46
CA SER A 99 5.40 -7.80 -3.25
C SER A 99 4.08 -7.90 -2.49
N SER A 100 3.23 -8.85 -2.88
CA SER A 100 1.97 -9.11 -2.20
C SER A 100 2.18 -9.54 -0.75
N TYR A 101 3.10 -10.49 -0.52
CA TYR A 101 3.42 -10.96 0.83
C TYR A 101 4.07 -9.88 1.69
N ALA A 102 4.92 -9.04 1.14
CA ALA A 102 5.55 -7.90 1.80
C ALA A 102 4.57 -6.78 2.20
N GLY A 103 3.30 -6.89 1.84
CA GLY A 103 2.26 -5.94 2.26
C GLY A 103 2.25 -4.64 1.46
N SER A 104 2.65 -4.66 0.20
CA SER A 104 2.68 -3.49 -0.67
C SER A 104 1.33 -2.75 -0.74
N GLY A 105 0.20 -3.47 -0.76
CA GLY A 105 -1.13 -2.89 -0.72
C GLY A 105 -1.42 -2.08 0.56
N ILE A 106 -0.89 -2.51 1.72
CA ILE A 106 -1.05 -1.80 3.00
C ILE A 106 -0.28 -0.47 2.96
N THR A 107 0.93 -0.47 2.41
CA THR A 107 1.75 0.74 2.24
C THR A 107 1.07 1.73 1.30
N ALA A 108 0.51 1.24 0.18
CA ALA A 108 -0.26 2.03 -0.76
C ALA A 108 -1.49 2.67 -0.08
N LEU A 109 -2.26 1.90 0.70
CA LEU A 109 -3.41 2.40 1.45
C LEU A 109 -3.01 3.51 2.44
N HIS A 110 -1.93 3.29 3.20
CA HIS A 110 -1.45 4.31 4.14
C HIS A 110 -1.00 5.60 3.45
N SER A 111 -0.33 5.49 2.30
CA SER A 111 0.06 6.63 1.47
C SER A 111 -1.16 7.34 0.88
N ALA A 112 -2.20 6.60 0.48
CA ALA A 112 -3.46 7.13 0.00
C ALA A 112 -4.21 7.93 1.10
N GLN A 113 -4.28 7.40 2.33
CA GLN A 113 -4.88 8.09 3.48
C GLN A 113 -4.17 9.41 3.80
N LYS A 114 -2.84 9.41 3.85
CA LYS A 114 -2.05 10.65 4.02
C LYS A 114 -2.30 11.64 2.90
N GLY A 115 -2.45 11.13 1.68
CA GLY A 115 -2.77 11.92 0.51
C GLY A 115 -4.13 12.60 0.63
N ALA A 116 -5.18 11.88 0.99
CA ALA A 116 -6.52 12.40 1.18
C ALA A 116 -6.57 13.51 2.25
N LEU A 117 -5.92 13.29 3.40
CA LEU A 117 -5.81 14.31 4.44
C LEU A 117 -5.10 15.59 3.93
N LYS A 118 -4.01 15.44 3.18
CA LYS A 118 -3.27 16.57 2.62
C LYS A 118 -4.13 17.37 1.64
N ASP A 119 -4.90 16.70 0.80
CA ASP A 119 -5.78 17.36 -0.18
C ASP A 119 -6.89 18.12 0.52
N GLN A 120 -7.49 17.54 1.57
CA GLN A 120 -8.47 18.19 2.42
C GLN A 120 -7.93 19.48 3.07
N VAL A 121 -6.73 19.42 3.65
CA VAL A 121 -6.10 20.60 4.27
C VAL A 121 -5.79 21.67 3.22
N LEU A 122 -5.33 21.29 2.03
CA LEU A 122 -5.08 22.23 0.94
C LEU A 122 -6.35 22.89 0.44
N HIS A 123 -7.44 22.13 0.33
CA HIS A 123 -8.75 22.65 -0.07
C HIS A 123 -9.24 23.73 0.90
N LEU A 124 -9.25 23.43 2.20
CA LEU A 124 -9.64 24.39 3.24
C LEU A 124 -8.71 25.60 3.29
N ARG A 125 -7.40 25.41 3.12
CA ARG A 125 -6.45 26.52 3.07
C ARG A 125 -6.77 27.49 1.93
N ASN A 126 -7.10 26.97 0.75
CA ASN A 126 -7.48 27.78 -0.38
C ASN A 126 -8.77 28.54 -0.11
N ARG A 127 -9.76 27.89 0.50
CA ARG A 127 -11.01 28.52 0.92
C ARG A 127 -10.78 29.66 1.92
N VAL A 128 -10.02 29.43 2.97
CA VAL A 128 -9.71 30.46 3.99
C VAL A 128 -8.92 31.62 3.38
N ALA A 129 -8.05 31.36 2.40
CA ALA A 129 -7.35 32.43 1.68
C ALA A 129 -8.28 33.29 0.85
N GLN A 130 -9.28 32.68 0.18
CA GLN A 130 -10.30 33.39 -0.61
C GLN A 130 -11.20 34.28 0.24
N MET A 131 -11.57 33.83 1.45
CA MET A 131 -12.35 34.64 2.40
C MET A 131 -11.65 35.98 2.70
N GLY A 132 -10.31 35.99 2.78
CA GLY A 132 -9.54 37.19 3.01
C GLY A 132 -9.58 38.20 1.87
N ALA A 133 -9.73 37.73 0.65
CA ALA A 133 -9.88 38.65 -0.50
C ALA A 133 -11.26 39.32 -0.51
N SER A 134 -12.30 38.62 -0.06
CA SER A 134 -13.67 39.19 0.02
C SER A 134 -13.83 40.24 1.13
N LEU A 135 -13.04 40.17 2.21
CA LEU A 135 -13.08 41.15 3.31
C LEU A 135 -12.70 42.56 2.88
N GLN A 136 -11.92 42.72 1.81
CA GLN A 136 -11.49 44.04 1.32
C GLN A 136 -12.64 44.87 0.66
N TYR A 137 -13.75 44.22 0.36
CA TYR A 137 -14.88 44.85 -0.35
C TYR A 137 -16.13 45.00 0.49
N VAL A 138 -16.05 44.78 1.79
CA VAL A 138 -17.21 44.75 2.68
C VAL A 138 -17.27 46.01 3.50
N ASN A 139 -18.22 46.84 3.18
CA ASN A 139 -18.65 47.99 3.99
C ASN A 139 -19.97 47.62 4.70
N ASP A 140 -19.98 47.85 6.02
CA ASP A 140 -21.13 47.91 6.94
C ASP A 140 -21.88 46.57 7.26
N ASP A 141 -22.24 46.43 8.49
CA ASP A 141 -22.98 45.35 9.19
C ASP A 141 -22.22 44.08 9.51
N LEU A 142 -21.32 44.16 10.49
CA LEU A 142 -20.71 43.00 11.16
C LEU A 142 -21.47 42.67 12.44
N PRO A 143 -21.58 41.37 12.81
CA PRO A 143 -21.00 40.16 12.21
C PRO A 143 -21.80 39.62 11.01
N ARG A 144 -21.10 39.07 10.03
CA ARG A 144 -21.70 38.41 8.87
C ARG A 144 -21.54 36.91 8.98
N PHE A 145 -22.62 36.23 8.68
CA PHE A 145 -22.67 34.76 8.59
C PHE A 145 -22.75 34.36 7.12
N ASN A 146 -21.91 33.42 6.72
CA ASN A 146 -21.92 32.84 5.37
C ASN A 146 -21.90 31.31 5.49
N ALA A 147 -22.82 30.63 4.83
CA ALA A 147 -22.83 29.18 4.71
C ALA A 147 -22.50 28.79 3.27
N TRP A 148 -21.80 27.70 3.09
CA TRP A 148 -21.32 27.26 1.80
C TRP A 148 -21.26 25.75 1.70
N ILE A 149 -21.30 25.24 0.46
CA ILE A 149 -21.10 23.84 0.09
C ILE A 149 -20.19 23.80 -1.13
N GLU A 150 -19.29 22.83 -1.14
CA GLU A 150 -18.36 22.60 -2.25
C GLU A 150 -18.28 21.10 -2.54
N GLY A 151 -18.32 20.74 -3.83
CA GLY A 151 -18.03 19.42 -4.29
C GLY A 151 -16.53 19.29 -4.60
N GLU A 152 -15.97 18.15 -4.33
CA GLU A 152 -14.58 17.86 -4.63
C GLU A 152 -14.45 16.53 -5.37
N GLY A 153 -13.44 16.43 -6.22
CA GLY A 153 -13.09 15.22 -6.92
C GLY A 153 -11.62 15.26 -7.29
N GLY A 154 -10.98 14.14 -7.23
CA GLY A 154 -9.56 14.05 -7.47
C GLY A 154 -9.15 12.71 -8.07
N TYR A 155 -8.04 12.74 -8.78
CA TYR A 155 -7.35 11.57 -9.23
C TYR A 155 -5.88 11.71 -8.85
N ARG A 156 -5.36 10.72 -8.16
CA ARG A 156 -3.95 10.67 -7.79
C ARG A 156 -3.34 9.37 -8.30
N ARG A 157 -2.18 9.49 -8.90
CA ARG A 157 -1.35 8.37 -9.27
C ARG A 157 0.01 8.53 -8.62
N LEU A 158 0.46 7.49 -7.96
CA LEU A 158 1.83 7.35 -7.50
C LEU A 158 2.44 6.18 -8.28
N ASP A 159 3.55 6.42 -8.94
CA ASP A 159 4.29 5.35 -9.62
C ASP A 159 5.15 4.59 -8.60
N ASP A 160 5.47 3.34 -8.94
CA ASP A 160 6.32 2.49 -8.11
C ASP A 160 7.66 3.15 -7.79
N ARG A 161 8.07 3.05 -6.54
CA ARG A 161 9.39 3.46 -6.05
C ARG A 161 10.08 2.27 -5.41
N THR A 162 11.38 2.42 -5.12
CA THR A 162 12.22 1.35 -4.57
C THR A 162 11.62 0.68 -3.33
N ASP A 163 10.92 1.46 -2.50
CA ASP A 163 10.39 0.98 -1.21
C ASP A 163 8.86 1.10 -1.09
N GLU A 164 8.18 1.63 -2.11
CA GLU A 164 6.73 1.84 -2.11
C GLU A 164 6.12 1.36 -3.42
N SER A 165 5.10 0.53 -3.32
CA SER A 165 4.27 0.20 -4.47
C SER A 165 3.43 1.40 -4.89
N GLY A 166 3.36 1.64 -6.19
CA GLY A 166 2.50 2.64 -6.78
C GLY A 166 1.01 2.32 -6.55
N TYR A 167 0.21 3.34 -6.68
CA TYR A 167 -1.25 3.21 -6.60
C TYR A 167 -1.96 4.28 -7.45
N LYS A 168 -3.20 3.99 -7.76
CA LYS A 168 -4.15 4.97 -8.29
C LYS A 168 -5.25 5.15 -7.25
N LEU A 169 -5.63 6.39 -7.02
CA LEU A 169 -6.70 6.75 -6.10
C LEU A 169 -7.63 7.72 -6.82
N SER A 170 -8.87 7.33 -6.99
CA SER A 170 -9.94 8.20 -7.47
C SER A 170 -10.79 8.61 -6.28
N THR A 171 -10.95 9.90 -6.03
CA THR A 171 -11.75 10.41 -4.92
C THR A 171 -12.87 11.30 -5.40
N TRP A 172 -14.00 11.26 -4.71
CA TRP A 172 -15.10 12.19 -4.86
C TRP A 172 -15.76 12.46 -3.51
N GLY A 173 -16.27 13.65 -3.32
CA GLY A 173 -16.83 14.02 -2.03
C GLY A 173 -17.35 15.43 -2.01
N GLY A 174 -17.55 15.94 -0.82
CA GLY A 174 -18.00 17.31 -0.63
C GLY A 174 -17.71 17.80 0.78
N THR A 175 -17.66 19.11 0.86
CA THR A 175 -17.48 19.85 2.11
C THR A 175 -18.60 20.83 2.26
N PHE A 176 -19.24 20.89 3.42
CA PHE A 176 -20.14 21.96 3.81
C PHE A 176 -19.60 22.69 5.03
N GLY A 177 -19.81 23.97 5.09
CA GLY A 177 -19.31 24.76 6.19
C GLY A 177 -19.98 26.10 6.33
N PHE A 178 -19.58 26.81 7.36
CA PHE A 178 -19.95 28.18 7.59
C PHE A 178 -18.78 29.00 8.10
N ASP A 179 -18.84 30.29 7.85
CA ASP A 179 -17.90 31.25 8.42
C ASP A 179 -18.64 32.49 8.95
N VAL A 180 -18.05 33.05 9.99
CA VAL A 180 -18.53 34.26 10.67
C VAL A 180 -17.43 35.32 10.61
N THR A 181 -17.70 36.41 9.96
CA THR A 181 -16.85 37.61 9.95
C THR A 181 -17.22 38.46 11.14
N CYS A 182 -16.36 38.47 12.16
CA CYS A 182 -16.59 39.23 13.40
C CYS A 182 -16.08 40.66 13.31
N SER A 183 -15.03 40.90 12.52
CA SER A 183 -14.44 42.20 12.27
C SER A 183 -13.64 42.18 10.99
N ASP A 184 -13.16 43.32 10.52
CA ASP A 184 -12.27 43.43 9.34
C ASP A 184 -10.97 42.63 9.49
N SER A 185 -10.63 42.25 10.70
CA SER A 185 -9.38 41.53 11.03
C SER A 185 -9.59 40.12 11.52
N PHE A 186 -10.84 39.67 11.74
CA PHE A 186 -11.09 38.35 12.32
C PHE A 186 -12.29 37.63 11.70
N VAL A 187 -12.01 36.44 11.16
CA VAL A 187 -13.00 35.48 10.68
C VAL A 187 -12.73 34.14 11.34
N TRP A 188 -13.79 33.44 11.70
CA TRP A 188 -13.72 32.06 12.11
C TRP A 188 -14.83 31.24 11.45
N GLY A 189 -14.66 29.94 11.41
CA GLY A 189 -15.65 29.06 10.82
C GLY A 189 -15.40 27.60 11.13
N ALA A 190 -16.37 26.79 10.76
CA ALA A 190 -16.30 25.34 10.85
C ALA A 190 -16.77 24.71 9.53
N ALA A 191 -16.25 23.53 9.25
CA ALA A 191 -16.64 22.74 8.10
C ALA A 191 -16.62 21.25 8.42
N PHE A 192 -17.47 20.50 7.72
CA PHE A 192 -17.47 19.05 7.71
C PHE A 192 -17.28 18.59 6.27
N SER A 193 -16.40 17.62 6.09
CA SER A 193 -16.10 17.04 4.78
C SER A 193 -16.28 15.53 4.84
N ALA A 194 -16.84 15.00 3.76
CA ALA A 194 -16.91 13.56 3.53
C ALA A 194 -16.41 13.26 2.11
N SER A 195 -15.52 12.30 1.98
CA SER A 195 -15.01 11.85 0.69
C SER A 195 -14.92 10.34 0.63
N TYR A 196 -15.12 9.81 -0.57
CA TYR A 196 -15.05 8.40 -0.91
C TYR A 196 -13.96 8.22 -1.94
N GLY A 197 -13.19 7.16 -1.83
CA GLY A 197 -12.08 6.90 -2.73
C GLY A 197 -11.96 5.44 -3.11
N ASP A 198 -11.76 5.19 -4.41
CA ASP A 198 -11.41 3.87 -4.95
C ASP A 198 -9.89 3.79 -5.10
N LEU A 199 -9.29 2.85 -4.44
CA LEU A 199 -7.86 2.56 -4.46
C LEU A 199 -7.58 1.35 -5.35
N ASP A 200 -6.76 1.55 -6.38
CA ASP A 200 -6.22 0.50 -7.24
C ASP A 200 -4.70 0.47 -7.04
N ALA A 201 -4.20 -0.57 -6.41
CA ALA A 201 -2.79 -0.79 -6.17
C ALA A 201 -2.38 -2.17 -6.70
N TYR A 202 -1.08 -2.40 -6.80
CA TYR A 202 -0.58 -3.67 -7.30
C TYR A 202 -1.07 -4.84 -6.43
N MET A 203 -1.83 -5.77 -7.03
CA MET A 203 -2.47 -6.93 -6.38
C MET A 203 -3.36 -6.59 -5.17
N ALA A 204 -3.86 -5.35 -5.10
CA ALA A 204 -4.76 -4.93 -4.06
C ALA A 204 -5.71 -3.85 -4.57
N ASN A 205 -6.99 -4.03 -4.29
CA ASN A 205 -8.02 -3.03 -4.53
C ASN A 205 -8.69 -2.69 -3.20
N GLY A 206 -9.15 -1.47 -3.06
CA GLY A 206 -9.78 -1.09 -1.80
C GLY A 206 -10.56 0.21 -1.90
N ASP A 207 -11.33 0.44 -0.86
CA ASP A 207 -12.13 1.63 -0.69
C ASP A 207 -11.58 2.44 0.49
N LEU A 208 -11.67 3.75 0.38
CA LEU A 208 -11.24 4.69 1.40
C LEU A 208 -12.34 5.72 1.66
N ASP A 209 -13.02 5.60 2.78
CA ASP A 209 -14.01 6.55 3.24
C ASP A 209 -13.37 7.49 4.26
N SER A 210 -13.48 8.78 4.04
CA SER A 210 -12.82 9.79 4.86
C SER A 210 -13.81 10.83 5.34
N TYR A 211 -13.75 11.16 6.64
CA TYR A 211 -14.63 12.12 7.28
C TYR A 211 -13.81 13.08 8.13
N TYR A 212 -13.97 14.38 7.93
CA TYR A 212 -13.19 15.40 8.61
C TYR A 212 -14.07 16.50 9.17
N GLY A 213 -13.87 16.81 10.46
CA GLY A 213 -14.34 18.02 11.09
C GLY A 213 -13.23 19.06 11.12
N ASN A 214 -13.55 20.30 10.78
CA ASN A 214 -12.57 21.35 10.63
C ASN A 214 -13.02 22.60 11.39
N LEU A 215 -12.08 23.24 12.08
CA LEU A 215 -12.21 24.59 12.61
C LEU A 215 -11.13 25.45 11.98
N PHE A 216 -11.51 26.64 11.54
CA PHE A 216 -10.54 27.55 10.94
C PHE A 216 -10.71 28.97 11.47
N PHE A 217 -9.57 29.66 11.54
CA PHE A 217 -9.48 31.04 12.01
C PHE A 217 -8.58 31.80 11.04
N ARG A 218 -8.99 33.01 10.72
CA ARG A 218 -8.18 33.98 9.99
C ARG A 218 -8.06 35.24 10.79
N ILE A 219 -6.83 35.65 11.03
CA ILE A 219 -6.49 36.90 11.73
C ILE A 219 -5.66 37.76 10.78
N GLN A 220 -6.12 38.95 10.50
CA GLN A 220 -5.41 39.92 9.68
C GLN A 220 -4.87 41.07 10.54
N SER A 221 -3.58 41.38 10.44
CA SER A 221 -2.92 42.47 11.13
C SER A 221 -2.04 43.22 10.15
N GLY A 222 -2.53 44.36 9.70
CA GLY A 222 -1.86 45.15 8.67
C GLY A 222 -1.66 44.36 7.37
N ARG A 223 -0.36 44.14 7.02
CA ARG A 223 0.02 43.38 5.80
C ARG A 223 0.07 41.85 6.02
N TRP A 224 -0.10 41.38 7.25
CA TRP A 224 0.03 39.99 7.62
C TRP A 224 -1.35 39.33 7.76
N ALA A 225 -1.48 38.13 7.23
CA ALA A 225 -2.65 37.29 7.43
C ALA A 225 -2.20 35.93 7.98
N HIS A 226 -2.74 35.56 9.14
CA HIS A 226 -2.51 34.27 9.77
C HIS A 226 -3.75 33.40 9.61
N ASN A 227 -3.57 32.23 9.02
CA ASN A 227 -4.63 31.23 8.88
C ASN A 227 -4.28 30.05 9.77
N ILE A 228 -5.17 29.68 10.66
CA ILE A 228 -5.07 28.51 11.55
C ILE A 228 -6.18 27.56 11.16
N ILE A 229 -5.84 26.32 10.86
CA ILE A 229 -6.80 25.28 10.51
C ILE A 229 -6.54 24.10 11.44
N LEU A 230 -7.54 23.68 12.17
CA LEU A 230 -7.55 22.50 13.01
C LEU A 230 -8.45 21.46 12.34
N THR A 231 -7.86 20.33 11.98
CA THR A 231 -8.58 19.21 11.33
C THR A 231 -8.54 18.00 12.25
N CYS A 232 -9.70 17.39 12.47
CA CYS A 232 -9.83 16.11 13.13
C CYS A 232 -10.74 15.23 12.27
N GLY A 233 -10.38 13.96 12.10
CA GLY A 233 -11.18 13.08 11.28
C GLY A 233 -10.79 11.62 11.46
N TRP A 234 -11.52 10.78 10.77
CA TRP A 234 -11.23 9.35 10.70
C TRP A 234 -11.36 8.87 9.25
N ASN A 235 -10.64 7.83 8.96
CA ASN A 235 -10.74 7.12 7.71
C ASN A 235 -11.18 5.69 8.00
N ASP A 236 -12.16 5.23 7.27
CA ASP A 236 -12.52 3.82 7.18
C ASP A 236 -11.98 3.29 5.85
N ALA A 237 -11.32 2.15 5.89
CA ALA A 237 -10.66 1.63 4.70
C ALA A 237 -10.78 0.12 4.64
N SER A 238 -11.21 -0.38 3.52
CA SER A 238 -11.19 -1.79 3.17
C SER A 238 -10.10 -2.04 2.13
N LEU A 239 -9.44 -3.19 2.23
CA LEU A 239 -8.42 -3.59 1.28
C LEU A 239 -8.55 -5.09 0.98
N ASP A 240 -8.95 -5.39 -0.22
CA ASP A 240 -8.95 -6.74 -0.77
C ASP A 240 -7.60 -7.01 -1.43
N ARG A 241 -6.86 -7.98 -0.91
CA ARG A 241 -5.58 -8.40 -1.47
C ARG A 241 -5.69 -9.76 -2.09
N THR A 242 -5.23 -9.89 -3.30
CA THR A 242 -5.00 -11.19 -3.91
C THR A 242 -3.64 -11.71 -3.45
N ALA A 243 -3.64 -12.48 -2.37
CA ALA A 243 -2.47 -13.25 -1.97
C ALA A 243 -2.48 -14.53 -2.80
N GLY A 244 -1.91 -14.48 -3.96
CA GLY A 244 -1.87 -15.62 -4.87
C GLY A 244 -0.96 -15.32 -6.04
N ILE A 245 -0.44 -16.37 -6.63
CA ILE A 245 0.22 -16.30 -7.92
C ILE A 245 -0.88 -16.28 -8.96
N PRO A 246 -0.90 -15.29 -9.87
CA PRO A 246 -1.91 -15.20 -10.93
C PRO A 246 -1.86 -16.40 -11.86
#